data_f9b8b80bc1a0e6bbb5c6d459c63ef546
#
_entry.id   f9b8b80bc1a0e6bbb5c6d459c63ef546
#
_cell.length_a   1.000
_cell.length_b   1.000
_cell.length_c   1.000
_cell.angle_alpha   90.00
_cell.angle_beta   90.00
_cell.angle_gamma   90.00
#
_symmetry.space_group_name_H-M   'P 1'
#
loop_
_entity.id
_entity.type
_entity.pdbx_description
1 polymer ?
#
loop_
_entity_poly.entity_id
_entity_poly.type
_entity_poly.pdbx_seq_one_letter_code
_entity_poly.pdbx_strand_id
1 'polypeptide(L)'
;MTKGALENVYLYWTANGPKPKAIDNAVVAHKQTNESIFSKREKKILVVANVSAGKSTLINSLVGCRMNRTKTTACTNRLVSLHNKCIKDGLTHKDPNGSYSYFQKINEVNRDDIHEIAFPFNSSLNKEQICFIDTPGINNSEDSSHRRITENVIINGDYDAIMYVSNSQYFGTNDENNLLKLLKAKVNKPIIFVLNQLDNFIPEEDSIAKMMNDYKSDLLRIGFNNPIIVPVSAYAACLFRFGADELTNTEKRKFKTLNEIFDNEYYDFPKYIEEGKSKNKLSMTGIISLENKLITI
;
A
#
# COMPACT_ATOMS: atom_id res chain seq x y z
N MET A 1 18.21 11.87 17.78
CA MET A 1 17.16 12.46 18.66
C MET A 1 15.84 12.33 17.92
N THR A 2 14.78 11.88 18.58
CA THR A 2 13.43 11.82 17.97
C THR A 2 12.85 13.24 17.88
N LYS A 3 11.94 13.50 16.93
CA LYS A 3 11.25 14.80 16.79
C LYS A 3 10.62 15.27 18.09
N GLY A 4 9.97 14.36 18.84
CA GLY A 4 9.39 14.69 20.15
C GLY A 4 10.41 15.15 21.20
N ALA A 5 11.64 14.60 21.17
CA ALA A 5 12.71 15.08 22.03
C ALA A 5 13.17 16.48 21.63
N LEU A 6 13.28 16.78 20.33
CA LEU A 6 13.62 18.12 19.84
C LEU A 6 12.52 19.15 20.10
N GLU A 7 11.24 18.76 19.93
CA GLU A 7 10.09 19.64 20.25
C GLU A 7 9.96 19.90 21.74
N ASN A 8 10.16 18.91 22.61
CA ASN A 8 10.14 19.10 24.05
C ASN A 8 11.29 19.99 24.51
N VAL A 9 12.49 19.84 23.97
CA VAL A 9 13.62 20.72 24.23
C VAL A 9 13.32 22.15 23.70
N TYR A 10 12.71 22.27 22.53
CA TYR A 10 12.29 23.55 21.95
C TYR A 10 11.26 24.25 22.86
N LEU A 11 10.19 23.54 23.29
CA LEU A 11 9.15 24.08 24.17
C LEU A 11 9.73 24.48 25.53
N TYR A 12 10.62 23.65 26.10
CA TYR A 12 11.31 23.97 27.34
C TYR A 12 12.07 25.28 27.25
N TRP A 13 12.89 25.48 26.20
CA TRP A 13 13.70 26.68 26.05
C TRP A 13 12.88 27.92 25.68
N THR A 14 11.78 27.80 24.94
CA THR A 14 10.88 28.91 24.65
C THR A 14 10.15 29.41 25.88
N ALA A 15 9.89 28.52 26.84
CA ALA A 15 9.26 28.87 28.11
C ALA A 15 10.25 29.42 29.16
N ASN A 16 11.55 29.07 29.07
CA ASN A 16 12.51 29.30 30.12
C ASN A 16 13.70 30.22 29.75
N GLY A 17 13.75 30.78 28.56
CA GLY A 17 14.81 31.71 28.14
C GLY A 17 15.23 31.64 26.68
N PRO A 18 16.26 32.39 26.24
CA PRO A 18 16.72 32.43 24.89
C PRO A 18 17.31 31.07 24.45
N LYS A 19 16.86 30.57 23.30
CA LYS A 19 17.35 29.30 22.73
C LYS A 19 18.82 29.36 22.37
N PRO A 20 19.57 28.28 22.63
CA PRO A 20 20.87 28.09 22.00
C PRO A 20 20.73 27.97 20.48
N LYS A 21 21.55 28.69 19.70
CA LYS A 21 21.60 28.62 18.23
C LYS A 21 21.73 27.18 17.68
N ALA A 22 22.40 26.30 18.44
CA ALA A 22 22.53 24.89 18.08
C ALA A 22 21.19 24.16 17.99
N ILE A 23 20.19 24.52 18.81
CA ILE A 23 18.85 23.94 18.80
C ILE A 23 18.08 24.40 17.56
N ASP A 24 18.16 25.71 17.24
CA ASP A 24 17.52 26.24 16.03
C ASP A 24 18.10 25.59 14.77
N ASN A 25 19.42 25.46 14.68
CA ASN A 25 20.08 24.78 13.58
C ASN A 25 19.65 23.29 13.46
N ALA A 26 19.53 22.58 14.58
CA ALA A 26 19.07 21.19 14.61
C ALA A 26 17.60 21.07 14.15
N VAL A 27 16.73 21.98 14.56
CA VAL A 27 15.32 22.02 14.13
C VAL A 27 15.21 22.31 12.63
N VAL A 28 15.97 23.29 12.11
CA VAL A 28 16.01 23.62 10.69
C VAL A 28 16.52 22.43 9.88
N ALA A 29 17.62 21.82 10.27
CA ALA A 29 18.19 20.66 9.59
C ALA A 29 17.21 19.47 9.59
N HIS A 30 16.50 19.24 10.70
CA HIS A 30 15.48 18.20 10.80
C HIS A 30 14.30 18.46 9.85
N LYS A 31 13.80 19.71 9.78
CA LYS A 31 12.75 20.10 8.82
C LYS A 31 13.21 19.89 7.39
N GLN A 32 14.37 20.41 7.01
CA GLN A 32 14.93 20.26 5.67
C GLN A 32 15.09 18.80 5.27
N THR A 33 15.54 17.92 6.19
CA THR A 33 15.65 16.48 5.95
C THR A 33 14.29 15.86 5.66
N ASN A 34 13.25 16.22 6.42
CA ASN A 34 11.89 15.71 6.23
C ASN A 34 11.25 16.22 4.93
N GLU A 35 11.43 17.48 4.62
CA GLU A 35 10.92 18.11 3.38
C GLU A 35 11.62 17.54 2.14
N SER A 36 12.91 17.22 2.24
CA SER A 36 13.68 16.63 1.14
C SER A 36 13.18 15.26 0.67
N ILE A 37 12.41 14.54 1.48
CA ILE A 37 11.85 13.22 1.12
C ILE A 37 11.01 13.34 -0.15
N PHE A 38 10.18 14.38 -0.25
CA PHE A 38 9.27 14.61 -1.38
C PHE A 38 9.98 15.03 -2.69
N SER A 39 11.27 15.35 -2.63
CA SER A 39 12.10 15.73 -3.78
C SER A 39 13.18 14.72 -4.13
N LYS A 40 13.40 13.71 -3.29
CA LYS A 40 14.38 12.64 -3.56
C LYS A 40 13.86 11.70 -4.64
N ARG A 41 14.81 11.16 -5.42
CA ARG A 41 14.49 10.06 -6.34
C ARG A 41 14.11 8.83 -5.53
N GLU A 42 12.90 8.37 -5.74
CA GLU A 42 12.34 7.18 -5.13
C GLU A 42 11.65 6.34 -6.19
N LYS A 43 11.46 5.06 -5.92
CA LYS A 43 10.69 4.16 -6.78
C LYS A 43 9.21 4.42 -6.54
N LYS A 44 8.50 4.93 -7.56
CA LYS A 44 7.07 5.25 -7.50
C LYS A 44 6.24 4.11 -8.05
N ILE A 45 5.38 3.55 -7.23
CA ILE A 45 4.48 2.44 -7.58
C ILE A 45 3.05 2.97 -7.68
N LEU A 46 2.50 3.00 -8.89
CA LEU A 46 1.10 3.34 -9.10
C LEU A 46 0.22 2.13 -8.75
N VAL A 47 -0.70 2.30 -7.80
CA VAL A 47 -1.60 1.24 -7.37
C VAL A 47 -2.95 1.41 -8.03
N VAL A 48 -3.32 0.45 -8.87
CA VAL A 48 -4.54 0.45 -9.68
C VAL A 48 -5.39 -0.76 -9.36
N ALA A 49 -6.70 -0.59 -9.25
CA ALA A 49 -7.61 -1.69 -8.97
C ALA A 49 -9.03 -1.38 -9.43
N ASN A 50 -9.82 -2.42 -9.68
CA ASN A 50 -11.27 -2.30 -9.69
C ASN A 50 -11.81 -2.06 -8.27
N VAL A 51 -13.04 -1.56 -8.16
CA VAL A 51 -13.74 -1.40 -6.88
C VAL A 51 -13.79 -2.75 -6.15
N SER A 52 -13.64 -2.71 -4.83
CA SER A 52 -13.68 -3.88 -3.94
C SER A 52 -12.58 -4.94 -4.15
N ALA A 53 -11.55 -4.67 -4.94
CA ALA A 53 -10.39 -5.56 -5.05
C ALA A 53 -9.49 -5.57 -3.79
N GLY A 54 -9.76 -4.69 -2.83
CA GLY A 54 -8.97 -4.61 -1.58
C GLY A 54 -7.72 -3.74 -1.67
N LYS A 55 -7.67 -2.78 -2.62
CA LYS A 55 -6.53 -1.88 -2.83
C LYS A 55 -6.06 -1.18 -1.55
N SER A 56 -6.98 -0.53 -0.83
CA SER A 56 -6.66 0.19 0.42
C SER A 56 -6.15 -0.76 1.52
N THR A 57 -6.70 -1.98 1.60
CA THR A 57 -6.24 -3.01 2.52
C THR A 57 -4.83 -3.48 2.16
N LEU A 58 -4.55 -3.68 0.86
CA LEU A 58 -3.23 -4.06 0.38
C LEU A 58 -2.19 -2.98 0.67
N ILE A 59 -2.49 -1.72 0.41
CA ILE A 59 -1.61 -0.61 0.74
C ILE A 59 -1.34 -0.57 2.26
N ASN A 60 -2.38 -0.67 3.10
CA ASN A 60 -2.22 -0.71 4.56
C ASN A 60 -1.32 -1.88 5.01
N SER A 61 -1.42 -3.05 4.36
CA SER A 61 -0.56 -4.19 4.66
C SER A 61 0.90 -3.95 4.25
N LEU A 62 1.16 -3.31 3.11
CA LEU A 62 2.50 -2.98 2.61
C LEU A 62 3.18 -1.89 3.44
N VAL A 63 2.45 -0.85 3.84
CA VAL A 63 3.01 0.21 4.67
C VAL A 63 3.04 -0.15 6.17
N GLY A 64 2.31 -1.19 6.57
CA GLY A 64 2.28 -1.71 7.93
C GLY A 64 1.56 -0.82 8.93
N CYS A 65 0.65 0.03 8.48
CA CYS A 65 -0.23 0.85 9.33
C CYS A 65 -1.54 1.20 8.61
N ARG A 66 -2.51 1.70 9.39
CA ARG A 66 -3.85 2.06 8.88
C ARG A 66 -3.86 3.46 8.25
N MET A 67 -3.25 3.60 7.08
CA MET A 67 -3.26 4.88 6.34
C MET A 67 -4.58 5.12 5.63
N ASN A 68 -5.04 4.14 4.85
CA ASN A 68 -6.24 4.25 4.05
C ASN A 68 -7.47 3.74 4.79
N ARG A 69 -8.60 4.44 4.64
CA ARG A 69 -9.89 3.94 5.15
C ARG A 69 -10.32 2.73 4.32
N THR A 70 -10.65 1.64 4.99
CA THR A 70 -11.15 0.39 4.37
C THR A 70 -12.67 0.34 4.38
N LYS A 71 -13.37 1.47 4.16
CA LYS A 71 -14.83 1.49 4.11
C LYS A 71 -15.34 1.14 2.71
N THR A 72 -16.52 0.52 2.65
CA THR A 72 -17.21 0.13 1.43
C THR A 72 -17.73 1.31 0.59
N THR A 73 -17.83 2.50 1.16
CA THR A 73 -18.11 3.73 0.42
C THR A 73 -16.83 4.31 -0.15
N ALA A 74 -16.86 4.68 -1.42
CA ALA A 74 -15.73 5.26 -2.16
C ALA A 74 -15.04 6.38 -1.38
N CYS A 75 -13.78 6.17 -1.07
CA CYS A 75 -13.12 6.92 -0.02
C CYS A 75 -12.03 7.85 -0.52
N THR A 76 -11.59 7.75 -1.76
CA THR A 76 -10.55 8.62 -2.31
C THR A 76 -10.98 9.18 -3.65
N ASN A 77 -11.39 10.46 -3.65
CA ASN A 77 -11.74 11.19 -4.88
C ASN A 77 -10.50 11.80 -5.55
N ARG A 78 -9.29 11.43 -5.09
CA ARG A 78 -8.02 12.02 -5.51
C ARG A 78 -6.88 11.04 -5.37
N LEU A 79 -5.75 11.39 -5.97
CA LEU A 79 -4.50 10.67 -5.78
C LEU A 79 -3.93 10.94 -4.39
N VAL A 80 -3.40 9.91 -3.76
CA VAL A 80 -2.68 10.01 -2.50
C VAL A 80 -1.30 9.37 -2.65
N SER A 81 -0.25 10.11 -2.35
CA SER A 81 1.12 9.62 -2.39
C SER A 81 1.63 9.31 -0.98
N LEU A 82 2.04 8.06 -0.77
CA LEU A 82 2.54 7.54 0.50
C LEU A 82 4.04 7.23 0.36
N HIS A 83 4.87 8.05 0.98
CA HIS A 83 6.33 7.98 0.88
C HIS A 83 6.92 7.25 2.09
N ASN A 84 7.81 6.29 1.83
CA ASN A 84 8.56 5.67 2.92
C ASN A 84 9.62 6.62 3.48
N LYS A 85 9.63 6.77 4.77
CA LYS A 85 10.57 7.57 5.52
C LYS A 85 11.47 6.66 6.35
N CYS A 86 12.75 6.55 5.98
CA CYS A 86 13.69 5.66 6.67
C CYS A 86 13.98 6.07 8.13
N ILE A 87 13.55 7.27 8.56
CA ILE A 87 13.76 7.81 9.90
C ILE A 87 12.46 7.73 10.70
N LYS A 88 12.51 7.13 11.89
CA LYS A 88 11.37 7.00 12.80
C LYS A 88 11.21 8.24 13.68
N ASP A 89 10.79 9.36 13.10
CA ASP A 89 10.65 10.66 13.78
C ASP A 89 9.26 11.30 13.57
N GLY A 90 8.24 10.48 13.28
CA GLY A 90 6.86 10.90 13.02
C GLY A 90 6.53 10.99 11.54
N LEU A 91 5.45 11.71 11.23
CA LEU A 91 4.91 11.86 9.89
C LEU A 91 5.13 13.28 9.38
N THR A 92 5.35 13.43 8.07
CA THR A 92 5.41 14.72 7.40
C THR A 92 4.36 14.74 6.30
N HIS A 93 3.41 15.65 6.38
CA HIS A 93 2.37 15.87 5.39
C HIS A 93 2.76 17.08 4.53
N LYS A 94 2.58 16.98 3.23
CA LYS A 94 2.75 18.08 2.28
C LYS A 94 1.42 18.40 1.63
N ASP A 95 0.98 19.63 1.79
CA ASP A 95 -0.26 20.14 1.20
C ASP A 95 -0.11 20.43 -0.30
N PRO A 96 -1.22 20.53 -1.05
CA PRO A 96 -1.20 20.89 -2.48
C PRO A 96 -0.55 22.25 -2.78
N ASN A 97 -0.57 23.18 -1.82
CA ASN A 97 0.10 24.48 -1.93
C ASN A 97 1.60 24.44 -1.59
N GLY A 98 2.15 23.25 -1.29
CA GLY A 98 3.54 23.04 -0.94
C GLY A 98 3.92 23.30 0.52
N SER A 99 2.95 23.57 1.40
CA SER A 99 3.19 23.72 2.85
C SER A 99 3.39 22.36 3.52
N TYR A 100 4.17 22.34 4.62
CA TYR A 100 4.48 21.12 5.35
C TYR A 100 3.93 21.17 6.76
N SER A 101 3.32 20.04 7.20
CA SER A 101 2.84 19.80 8.55
C SER A 101 3.47 18.54 9.14
N TYR A 102 3.73 18.54 10.45
CA TYR A 102 4.43 17.45 11.13
C TYR A 102 3.56 16.88 12.23
N PHE A 103 3.46 15.55 12.30
CA PHE A 103 2.64 14.82 13.25
C PHE A 103 3.42 13.69 13.90
N GLN A 104 3.05 13.34 15.14
CA GLN A 104 3.66 12.21 15.84
C GLN A 104 2.98 10.88 15.47
N LYS A 105 1.66 10.93 15.30
CA LYS A 105 0.83 9.74 15.04
C LYS A 105 -0.14 9.99 13.89
N ILE A 106 -0.49 8.91 13.20
CA ILE A 106 -1.39 8.97 12.05
C ILE A 106 -2.82 9.43 12.40
N ASN A 107 -3.28 9.19 13.62
CA ASN A 107 -4.60 9.64 14.08
C ASN A 107 -4.71 11.16 14.29
N GLU A 108 -3.58 11.86 14.29
CA GLU A 108 -3.53 13.33 14.35
C GLU A 108 -3.77 13.97 12.98
N VAL A 109 -3.64 13.18 11.90
CA VAL A 109 -3.82 13.65 10.52
C VAL A 109 -5.26 13.47 10.09
N ASN A 110 -5.88 14.54 9.55
CA ASN A 110 -7.15 14.38 8.85
C ASN A 110 -6.92 13.65 7.53
N ARG A 111 -7.34 12.39 7.47
CA ARG A 111 -7.08 11.52 6.31
C ARG A 111 -7.77 11.98 5.04
N ASP A 112 -8.83 12.76 5.15
CA ASP A 112 -9.56 13.30 4.01
C ASP A 112 -8.79 14.45 3.32
N ASP A 113 -7.77 15.01 3.97
CA ASP A 113 -6.94 16.10 3.46
C ASP A 113 -5.57 15.63 2.95
N ILE A 114 -5.25 14.33 3.09
CA ILE A 114 -3.94 13.81 2.68
C ILE A 114 -3.81 13.80 1.16
N HIS A 115 -2.79 14.48 0.64
CA HIS A 115 -2.32 14.41 -0.76
C HIS A 115 -0.95 13.71 -0.87
N GLU A 116 0.03 14.19 -0.11
CA GLU A 116 1.34 13.56 0.00
C GLU A 116 1.70 13.43 1.47
N ILE A 117 2.09 12.25 1.92
CA ILE A 117 2.50 12.01 3.30
C ILE A 117 3.69 11.06 3.36
N ALA A 118 4.70 11.42 4.15
CA ALA A 118 5.89 10.62 4.41
C ALA A 118 5.88 10.12 5.85
N PHE A 119 6.08 8.82 6.03
CA PHE A 119 6.13 8.17 7.35
C PHE A 119 6.92 6.86 7.27
N PRO A 120 7.48 6.35 8.40
CA PRO A 120 8.21 5.09 8.39
C PRO A 120 7.26 3.92 8.10
N PHE A 121 7.53 3.15 7.04
CA PHE A 121 6.79 1.92 6.79
C PHE A 121 7.17 0.86 7.83
N ASN A 122 6.20 0.10 8.30
CA ASN A 122 6.38 -1.00 9.23
C ASN A 122 6.32 -2.35 8.47
N SER A 123 7.20 -2.53 7.49
CA SER A 123 7.30 -3.69 6.62
C SER A 123 8.74 -3.93 6.19
N SER A 124 9.02 -4.92 5.34
CA SER A 124 10.36 -5.12 4.78
C SER A 124 10.79 -3.98 3.84
N LEU A 125 9.83 -3.16 3.40
CA LEU A 125 10.09 -1.97 2.58
C LEU A 125 10.64 -0.78 3.37
N ASN A 126 10.82 -0.88 4.68
CA ASN A 126 11.18 0.24 5.55
C ASN A 126 12.55 0.88 5.25
N LYS A 127 13.42 0.19 4.52
CA LYS A 127 14.73 0.69 4.09
C LYS A 127 14.75 1.18 2.65
N GLU A 128 13.67 0.94 1.91
CA GLU A 128 13.58 1.25 0.50
C GLU A 128 13.10 2.70 0.29
N GLN A 129 13.68 3.38 -0.70
CA GLN A 129 13.16 4.65 -1.19
C GLN A 129 12.00 4.37 -2.15
N ILE A 130 10.81 4.24 -1.58
CA ILE A 130 9.60 3.84 -2.31
C ILE A 130 8.41 4.72 -1.94
N CYS A 131 7.59 5.01 -2.93
CA CYS A 131 6.33 5.71 -2.81
C CYS A 131 5.21 4.88 -3.44
N PHE A 132 4.09 4.74 -2.74
CA PHE A 132 2.85 4.22 -3.32
C PHE A 132 1.93 5.37 -3.70
N ILE A 133 1.50 5.40 -4.98
CA ILE A 133 0.52 6.35 -5.49
C ILE A 133 -0.83 5.62 -5.51
N ASP A 134 -1.70 5.94 -4.56
CA ASP A 134 -3.04 5.36 -4.45
C ASP A 134 -4.02 6.10 -5.38
N THR A 135 -4.67 5.35 -6.27
CA THR A 135 -5.65 5.90 -7.23
C THR A 135 -7.08 5.81 -6.67
N PRO A 136 -8.00 6.68 -7.10
CA PRO A 136 -9.42 6.44 -6.89
C PRO A 136 -9.86 5.08 -7.45
N GLY A 137 -10.84 4.42 -6.80
CA GLY A 137 -11.44 3.20 -7.33
C GLY A 137 -12.24 3.49 -8.60
N ILE A 138 -12.04 2.71 -9.69
CA ILE A 138 -12.50 3.06 -11.04
C ILE A 138 -14.01 2.86 -11.26
N ASN A 139 -14.66 1.99 -10.52
CA ASN A 139 -16.05 1.58 -10.76
C ASN A 139 -17.01 2.03 -9.66
N ASN A 140 -16.96 3.29 -9.26
CA ASN A 140 -18.12 3.90 -8.64
C ASN A 140 -19.07 4.32 -9.76
N SER A 141 -20.21 3.63 -9.86
CA SER A 141 -21.27 3.88 -10.85
C SER A 141 -21.79 5.33 -10.84
N GLU A 142 -21.43 6.10 -9.82
CA GLU A 142 -21.89 7.46 -9.58
C GLU A 142 -20.90 8.55 -10.02
N ASP A 143 -19.62 8.22 -10.32
CA ASP A 143 -18.63 9.27 -10.63
C ASP A 143 -17.63 8.89 -11.75
N SER A 144 -17.97 9.34 -12.97
CA SER A 144 -17.06 9.23 -14.14
C SER A 144 -15.74 9.99 -13.97
N SER A 145 -15.63 10.86 -12.95
CA SER A 145 -14.42 11.64 -12.67
C SER A 145 -13.29 10.76 -12.14
N HIS A 146 -13.59 9.77 -11.30
CA HIS A 146 -12.59 8.83 -10.75
C HIS A 146 -11.90 8.02 -11.83
N ARG A 147 -12.69 7.54 -12.81
CA ARG A 147 -12.15 6.82 -13.95
C ARG A 147 -11.20 7.69 -14.76
N ARG A 148 -11.58 8.93 -15.05
CA ARG A 148 -10.75 9.89 -15.80
C ARG A 148 -9.45 10.22 -15.08
N ILE A 149 -9.49 10.43 -13.76
CA ILE A 149 -8.28 10.67 -12.95
C ILE A 149 -7.32 9.48 -13.07
N THR A 150 -7.84 8.26 -12.87
CA THR A 150 -7.01 7.05 -12.91
C THR A 150 -6.46 6.79 -14.32
N GLU A 151 -7.26 6.90 -15.37
CA GLU A 151 -6.82 6.75 -16.77
C GLU A 151 -5.76 7.81 -17.12
N ASN A 152 -5.94 9.06 -16.70
CA ASN A 152 -4.97 10.12 -16.94
C ASN A 152 -3.62 9.83 -16.26
N VAL A 153 -3.65 9.35 -15.01
CA VAL A 153 -2.41 9.01 -14.29
C VAL A 153 -1.73 7.78 -14.88
N ILE A 154 -2.49 6.77 -15.32
CA ILE A 154 -1.93 5.61 -16.03
C ILE A 154 -1.17 6.05 -17.28
N ILE A 155 -1.70 7.00 -18.04
CA ILE A 155 -1.15 7.42 -19.34
C ILE A 155 -0.02 8.43 -19.16
N ASN A 156 -0.20 9.43 -18.30
CA ASN A 156 0.65 10.61 -18.21
C ASN A 156 1.40 10.74 -16.87
N GLY A 157 1.16 9.83 -15.92
CA GLY A 157 1.71 9.94 -14.57
C GLY A 157 3.20 9.63 -14.48
N ASP A 158 3.84 10.23 -13.49
CA ASP A 158 5.22 9.97 -13.11
C ASP A 158 5.28 8.82 -12.09
N TYR A 159 5.50 7.60 -12.58
CA TYR A 159 5.68 6.39 -11.78
C TYR A 159 6.65 5.43 -12.49
N ASP A 160 7.24 4.49 -11.76
CA ASP A 160 8.23 3.54 -12.29
C ASP A 160 7.60 2.18 -12.62
N ALA A 161 6.60 1.76 -11.85
CA ALA A 161 5.88 0.50 -12.07
C ALA A 161 4.40 0.62 -11.67
N ILE A 162 3.58 -0.33 -12.12
CA ILE A 162 2.18 -0.48 -11.71
C ILE A 162 2.02 -1.72 -10.85
N MET A 163 1.30 -1.60 -9.75
CA MET A 163 0.73 -2.71 -9.01
C MET A 163 -0.77 -2.77 -9.30
N TYR A 164 -1.18 -3.76 -10.09
CA TYR A 164 -2.57 -3.97 -10.46
C TYR A 164 -3.20 -4.99 -9.53
N VAL A 165 -4.28 -4.61 -8.84
CA VAL A 165 -4.93 -5.45 -7.81
C VAL A 165 -6.25 -5.98 -8.34
N SER A 166 -6.36 -7.30 -8.46
CA SER A 166 -7.57 -8.04 -8.85
C SER A 166 -8.18 -8.75 -7.64
N ASN A 167 -9.50 -8.83 -7.64
CA ASN A 167 -10.24 -9.68 -6.72
C ASN A 167 -10.31 -11.10 -7.27
N SER A 168 -9.83 -12.10 -6.51
CA SER A 168 -9.83 -13.50 -6.94
C SER A 168 -11.22 -14.08 -7.22
N GLN A 169 -12.27 -13.53 -6.62
CA GLN A 169 -13.65 -14.01 -6.79
C GLN A 169 -14.37 -13.37 -8.00
N TYR A 170 -13.88 -12.23 -8.50
CA TYR A 170 -14.60 -11.41 -9.50
C TYR A 170 -13.67 -10.90 -10.62
N PHE A 171 -12.63 -11.65 -10.98
CA PHE A 171 -11.81 -11.27 -12.14
C PHE A 171 -12.50 -11.64 -13.47
N GLY A 172 -12.03 -11.01 -14.56
CA GLY A 172 -12.58 -11.25 -15.89
C GLY A 172 -13.86 -10.47 -16.22
N THR A 173 -14.27 -9.52 -15.35
CA THR A 173 -15.40 -8.63 -15.67
C THR A 173 -15.09 -7.72 -16.87
N ASN A 174 -16.13 -7.22 -17.55
CA ASN A 174 -15.94 -6.31 -18.69
C ASN A 174 -15.13 -5.06 -18.31
N ASP A 175 -15.36 -4.51 -17.15
CA ASP A 175 -14.65 -3.32 -16.66
C ASP A 175 -13.18 -3.62 -16.39
N GLU A 176 -12.88 -4.77 -15.78
CA GLU A 176 -11.50 -5.21 -15.58
C GLU A 176 -10.78 -5.45 -16.91
N ASN A 177 -11.44 -6.15 -17.85
CA ASN A 177 -10.90 -6.39 -19.17
C ASN A 177 -10.59 -5.08 -19.93
N ASN A 178 -11.47 -4.07 -19.83
CA ASN A 178 -11.24 -2.77 -20.44
C ASN A 178 -10.04 -2.06 -19.83
N LEU A 179 -9.89 -2.10 -18.51
CA LEU A 179 -8.76 -1.51 -17.81
C LEU A 179 -7.45 -2.23 -18.15
N LEU A 180 -7.45 -3.56 -18.16
CA LEU A 180 -6.28 -4.36 -18.53
C LEU A 180 -5.86 -4.11 -19.99
N LYS A 181 -6.82 -3.97 -20.92
CA LYS A 181 -6.54 -3.57 -22.31
C LYS A 181 -5.93 -2.17 -22.41
N LEU A 182 -6.43 -1.21 -21.60
CA LEU A 182 -5.83 0.12 -21.51
C LEU A 182 -4.39 0.05 -21.03
N LEU A 183 -4.13 -0.69 -19.95
CA LEU A 183 -2.78 -0.89 -19.41
C LEU A 183 -1.87 -1.50 -20.47
N LYS A 184 -2.32 -2.56 -21.15
CA LYS A 184 -1.55 -3.21 -22.23
C LYS A 184 -1.23 -2.27 -23.39
N ALA A 185 -2.19 -1.43 -23.78
CA ALA A 185 -2.04 -0.51 -24.92
C ALA A 185 -1.19 0.73 -24.63
N LYS A 186 -1.15 1.19 -23.37
CA LYS A 186 -0.60 2.50 -23.01
C LYS A 186 0.61 2.45 -22.09
N VAL A 187 0.87 1.33 -21.41
CA VAL A 187 1.92 1.22 -20.39
C VAL A 187 3.07 0.34 -20.90
N ASN A 188 4.27 0.91 -20.93
CA ASN A 188 5.53 0.21 -21.24
C ASN A 188 6.38 -0.07 -19.98
N LYS A 189 5.85 0.26 -18.79
CA LYS A 189 6.52 0.06 -17.51
C LYS A 189 6.17 -1.31 -16.92
N PRO A 190 6.98 -1.86 -15.99
CA PRO A 190 6.66 -3.11 -15.32
C PRO A 190 5.29 -3.08 -14.63
N ILE A 191 4.58 -4.22 -14.70
CA ILE A 191 3.31 -4.40 -14.00
C ILE A 191 3.39 -5.66 -13.14
N ILE A 192 3.11 -5.52 -11.85
CA ILE A 192 2.85 -6.66 -10.95
C ILE A 192 1.34 -6.83 -10.83
N PHE A 193 0.85 -8.00 -11.13
CA PHE A 193 -0.54 -8.40 -10.95
C PHE A 193 -0.71 -9.06 -9.59
N VAL A 194 -1.51 -8.47 -8.72
CA VAL A 194 -1.79 -9.00 -7.38
C VAL A 194 -3.17 -9.64 -7.40
N LEU A 195 -3.22 -10.96 -7.22
CA LEU A 195 -4.48 -11.69 -7.07
C LEU A 195 -4.80 -11.75 -5.57
N ASN A 196 -5.74 -10.92 -5.14
CA ASN A 196 -6.06 -10.68 -3.73
C ASN A 196 -7.33 -11.41 -3.27
N GLN A 197 -7.53 -11.52 -1.96
CA GLN A 197 -8.69 -12.12 -1.28
C GLN A 197 -8.77 -13.64 -1.39
N LEU A 198 -7.63 -14.31 -1.52
CA LEU A 198 -7.55 -15.77 -1.57
C LEU A 198 -7.84 -16.46 -0.22
N ASP A 199 -7.89 -15.69 0.88
CA ASP A 199 -8.36 -16.14 2.20
C ASP A 199 -9.86 -16.45 2.24
N ASN A 200 -10.63 -16.07 1.22
CA ASN A 200 -12.05 -16.40 1.07
C ASN A 200 -12.28 -17.77 0.40
N PHE A 201 -11.23 -18.44 -0.09
CA PHE A 201 -11.33 -19.73 -0.75
C PHE A 201 -11.45 -20.87 0.28
N ILE A 202 -12.25 -21.89 -0.07
CA ILE A 202 -12.50 -23.07 0.76
C ILE A 202 -11.72 -24.24 0.15
N PRO A 203 -10.81 -24.89 0.90
CA PRO A 203 -9.93 -25.95 0.37
C PRO A 203 -10.66 -27.12 -0.30
N GLU A 204 -11.87 -27.46 0.19
CA GLU A 204 -12.69 -28.55 -0.30
C GLU A 204 -13.45 -28.23 -1.60
N GLU A 205 -13.67 -26.93 -1.88
CA GLU A 205 -14.49 -26.46 -3.00
C GLU A 205 -13.66 -25.73 -4.06
N ASP A 206 -12.58 -25.06 -3.65
CA ASP A 206 -11.79 -24.16 -4.47
C ASP A 206 -10.39 -24.69 -4.74
N SER A 207 -9.80 -24.25 -5.85
CA SER A 207 -8.40 -24.53 -6.19
C SER A 207 -7.65 -23.23 -6.50
N ILE A 208 -6.79 -22.81 -5.58
CA ILE A 208 -5.91 -21.63 -5.80
C ILE A 208 -5.00 -21.85 -7.01
N ALA A 209 -4.46 -23.07 -7.19
CA ALA A 209 -3.62 -23.39 -8.35
C ALA A 209 -4.38 -23.21 -9.68
N LYS A 210 -5.63 -23.68 -9.74
CA LYS A 210 -6.49 -23.49 -10.92
C LYS A 210 -6.77 -22.00 -11.14
N MET A 211 -7.14 -21.27 -10.09
CA MET A 211 -7.41 -19.84 -10.15
C MET A 211 -6.22 -19.04 -10.67
N MET A 212 -5.02 -19.35 -10.19
CA MET A 212 -3.78 -18.73 -10.68
C MET A 212 -3.54 -19.01 -12.17
N ASN A 213 -3.81 -20.23 -12.62
CA ASN A 213 -3.67 -20.61 -14.03
C ASN A 213 -4.72 -19.92 -14.93
N ASP A 214 -5.96 -19.84 -14.47
CA ASP A 214 -7.05 -19.17 -15.18
C ASP A 214 -6.75 -17.68 -15.32
N TYR A 215 -6.34 -17.02 -14.23
CA TYR A 215 -5.94 -15.61 -14.24
C TYR A 215 -4.75 -15.34 -15.16
N LYS A 216 -3.72 -16.21 -15.11
CA LYS A 216 -2.58 -16.13 -16.02
C LYS A 216 -3.01 -16.27 -17.50
N SER A 217 -3.93 -17.19 -17.78
CA SER A 217 -4.45 -17.42 -19.14
C SER A 217 -5.21 -16.20 -19.64
N ASP A 218 -5.99 -15.54 -18.80
CA ASP A 218 -6.68 -14.30 -19.15
C ASP A 218 -5.71 -13.16 -19.47
N LEU A 219 -4.67 -12.98 -18.66
CA LEU A 219 -3.64 -11.98 -18.92
C LEU A 219 -2.88 -12.24 -20.22
N LEU A 220 -2.54 -13.51 -20.51
CA LEU A 220 -1.92 -13.90 -21.77
C LEU A 220 -2.83 -13.62 -22.97
N ARG A 221 -4.14 -13.88 -22.86
CA ARG A 221 -5.15 -13.60 -23.90
C ARG A 221 -5.28 -12.11 -24.20
N ILE A 222 -5.12 -11.24 -23.18
CA ILE A 222 -5.08 -9.78 -23.34
C ILE A 222 -3.77 -9.32 -23.99
N GLY A 223 -2.73 -10.17 -23.97
CA GLY A 223 -1.45 -9.93 -24.63
C GLY A 223 -0.31 -9.57 -23.66
N PHE A 224 -0.45 -9.76 -22.34
CA PHE A 224 0.67 -9.64 -21.43
C PHE A 224 1.59 -10.85 -21.53
N ASN A 225 2.84 -10.64 -21.91
CA ASN A 225 3.84 -11.70 -22.01
C ASN A 225 4.51 -11.91 -20.63
N ASN A 226 4.55 -13.16 -20.14
CA ASN A 226 5.16 -13.50 -18.85
C ASN A 226 4.70 -12.61 -17.69
N PRO A 227 3.39 -12.51 -17.40
CA PRO A 227 2.90 -11.64 -16.34
C PRO A 227 3.43 -12.08 -14.97
N ILE A 228 3.93 -11.12 -14.18
CA ILE A 228 4.32 -11.35 -12.79
C ILE A 228 3.03 -11.34 -11.96
N ILE A 229 2.62 -12.51 -11.47
CA ILE A 229 1.40 -12.66 -10.67
C ILE A 229 1.80 -13.03 -9.25
N VAL A 230 1.25 -12.32 -8.26
CA VAL A 230 1.48 -12.59 -6.83
C VAL A 230 0.15 -12.84 -6.14
N PRO A 231 -0.09 -14.05 -5.62
CA PRO A 231 -1.26 -14.37 -4.81
C PRO A 231 -1.12 -13.78 -3.41
N VAL A 232 -2.16 -13.11 -2.91
CA VAL A 232 -2.12 -12.40 -1.63
C VAL A 232 -3.45 -12.50 -0.87
N SER A 233 -3.37 -12.57 0.46
CA SER A 233 -4.44 -12.11 1.36
C SER A 233 -4.01 -10.82 2.05
N ALA A 234 -4.38 -9.69 1.49
CA ALA A 234 -4.06 -8.39 2.06
C ALA A 234 -4.69 -8.19 3.45
N TYR A 235 -5.88 -8.76 3.67
CA TYR A 235 -6.58 -8.63 4.95
C TYR A 235 -5.89 -9.43 6.06
N ALA A 236 -5.55 -10.70 5.79
CA ALA A 236 -4.77 -11.51 6.73
C ALA A 236 -3.41 -10.88 7.01
N ALA A 237 -2.73 -10.37 5.97
CA ALA A 237 -1.46 -9.67 6.12
C ALA A 237 -1.56 -8.44 7.03
N CYS A 238 -2.61 -7.62 6.90
CA CYS A 238 -2.87 -6.50 7.82
C CYS A 238 -3.00 -6.98 9.26
N LEU A 239 -3.85 -7.99 9.50
CA LEU A 239 -4.12 -8.47 10.85
C LEU A 239 -2.89 -9.12 11.51
N PHE A 240 -2.09 -9.86 10.75
CA PHE A 240 -0.87 -10.48 11.27
C PHE A 240 0.28 -9.48 11.49
N ARG A 241 0.25 -8.34 10.80
CA ARG A 241 1.27 -7.28 10.92
C ARG A 241 0.94 -6.27 12.01
N PHE A 242 -0.34 -5.95 12.18
CA PHE A 242 -0.78 -5.04 13.22
C PHE A 242 -0.69 -5.73 14.60
N GLY A 243 -0.21 -5.01 15.61
CA GLY A 243 -0.18 -5.52 16.98
C GLY A 243 -1.60 -5.77 17.52
N ALA A 244 -1.74 -6.69 18.46
CA ALA A 244 -3.04 -7.03 19.05
C ALA A 244 -3.78 -5.81 19.65
N ASP A 245 -3.03 -4.81 20.13
CA ASP A 245 -3.57 -3.58 20.71
C ASP A 245 -4.15 -2.63 19.64
N GLU A 246 -3.74 -2.77 18.38
CA GLU A 246 -4.23 -1.97 17.27
C GLU A 246 -5.50 -2.55 16.63
N LEU A 247 -5.88 -3.78 16.97
CA LEU A 247 -7.03 -4.45 16.40
C LEU A 247 -8.32 -4.07 17.15
N THR A 248 -9.37 -3.73 16.38
CA THR A 248 -10.73 -3.60 16.90
C THR A 248 -11.27 -4.95 17.41
N ASN A 249 -12.33 -4.95 18.19
CA ASN A 249 -12.93 -6.20 18.70
C ASN A 249 -13.40 -7.13 17.56
N THR A 250 -13.90 -6.58 16.46
CA THR A 250 -14.29 -7.36 15.28
C THR A 250 -13.06 -7.96 14.60
N GLU A 251 -11.98 -7.21 14.46
CA GLU A 251 -10.73 -7.69 13.88
C GLU A 251 -10.03 -8.73 14.74
N LYS A 252 -10.11 -8.63 16.07
CA LYS A 252 -9.60 -9.67 16.98
C LYS A 252 -10.30 -11.02 16.76
N ARG A 253 -11.61 -11.00 16.49
CA ARG A 253 -12.35 -12.23 16.13
C ARG A 253 -11.88 -12.76 14.78
N LYS A 254 -11.78 -11.91 13.77
CA LYS A 254 -11.27 -12.28 12.43
C LYS A 254 -9.83 -12.77 12.46
N PHE A 255 -8.97 -12.12 13.25
CA PHE A 255 -7.60 -12.55 13.47
C PHE A 255 -7.55 -14.00 14.00
N LYS A 256 -8.39 -14.34 15.00
CA LYS A 256 -8.44 -15.71 15.54
C LYS A 256 -8.80 -16.71 14.44
N THR A 257 -9.86 -16.46 13.69
CA THR A 257 -10.29 -17.33 12.58
C THR A 257 -9.19 -17.46 11.51
N LEU A 258 -8.61 -16.35 11.05
CA LEU A 258 -7.53 -16.38 10.06
C LEU A 258 -6.28 -17.08 10.59
N ASN A 259 -5.96 -16.90 11.87
CA ASN A 259 -4.85 -17.60 12.48
C ASN A 259 -5.04 -19.12 12.48
N GLU A 260 -6.26 -19.61 12.64
CA GLU A 260 -6.60 -21.04 12.55
C GLU A 260 -6.54 -21.55 11.09
N ILE A 261 -7.11 -20.84 10.12
CA ILE A 261 -7.10 -21.28 8.72
C ILE A 261 -5.71 -21.26 8.10
N PHE A 262 -4.85 -20.32 8.48
CA PHE A 262 -3.45 -20.25 8.04
C PHE A 262 -2.52 -21.29 8.74
N ASP A 263 -3.07 -22.24 9.51
CA ASP A 263 -2.37 -23.48 9.90
C ASP A 263 -2.40 -24.52 8.76
N ASN A 264 -3.31 -24.36 7.78
CA ASN A 264 -3.40 -25.22 6.61
C ASN A 264 -2.46 -24.74 5.50
N GLU A 265 -1.61 -25.65 4.99
CA GLU A 265 -0.67 -25.37 3.87
C GLU A 265 -1.38 -24.96 2.56
N TYR A 266 -2.69 -25.16 2.45
CA TYR A 266 -3.48 -24.63 1.33
C TYR A 266 -3.35 -23.09 1.22
N TYR A 267 -3.23 -22.40 2.33
CA TYR A 267 -3.09 -20.93 2.40
C TYR A 267 -1.63 -20.45 2.40
N ASP A 268 -0.67 -21.31 2.12
CA ASP A 268 0.73 -20.91 1.89
C ASP A 268 0.89 -20.41 0.44
N PHE A 269 0.54 -19.15 0.20
CA PHE A 269 0.45 -18.59 -1.15
C PHE A 269 1.77 -18.54 -1.93
N PRO A 270 2.96 -18.30 -1.31
CA PRO A 270 4.25 -18.38 -2.00
C PRO A 270 4.50 -19.68 -2.75
N LYS A 271 3.95 -20.82 -2.28
CA LYS A 271 4.12 -22.11 -2.98
C LYS A 271 3.54 -22.12 -4.39
N TYR A 272 2.50 -21.30 -4.66
CA TYR A 272 1.85 -21.24 -5.97
C TYR A 272 2.62 -20.40 -7.00
N ILE A 273 3.70 -19.77 -6.58
CA ILE A 273 4.66 -19.03 -7.42
C ILE A 273 6.09 -19.57 -7.26
N GLU A 274 6.23 -20.82 -6.80
CA GLU A 274 7.50 -21.56 -6.68
C GLU A 274 8.52 -20.92 -5.73
N GLU A 275 8.10 -20.12 -4.73
CA GLU A 275 8.99 -19.46 -3.76
C GLU A 275 9.30 -20.32 -2.51
N GLY A 276 8.93 -21.60 -2.51
CA GLY A 276 9.21 -22.49 -1.39
C GLY A 276 8.27 -22.30 -0.19
N LYS A 277 8.57 -23.00 0.93
CA LYS A 277 7.71 -23.00 2.11
C LYS A 277 7.91 -21.75 2.96
N SER A 278 6.81 -21.14 3.37
CA SER A 278 6.80 -19.95 4.23
C SER A 278 7.29 -20.23 5.65
N LYS A 279 7.95 -19.22 6.27
CA LYS A 279 8.52 -19.32 7.62
C LYS A 279 7.49 -19.06 8.73
N ASN A 280 6.46 -18.27 8.44
CA ASN A 280 5.43 -17.85 9.39
C ASN A 280 4.14 -17.46 8.67
N LYS A 281 3.06 -17.23 9.41
CA LYS A 281 1.73 -16.91 8.86
C LYS A 281 1.71 -15.62 8.04
N LEU A 282 2.47 -14.60 8.42
CA LEU A 282 2.58 -13.38 7.62
C LEU A 282 3.19 -13.66 6.24
N SER A 283 4.24 -14.48 6.16
CA SER A 283 4.81 -14.88 4.86
C SER A 283 3.85 -15.74 4.04
N MET A 284 3.06 -16.61 4.69
CA MET A 284 2.04 -17.41 3.99
C MET A 284 1.00 -16.57 3.27
N THR A 285 0.71 -15.35 3.74
CA THR A 285 -0.24 -14.44 3.07
C THR A 285 0.22 -13.93 1.70
N GLY A 286 1.42 -14.25 1.25
CA GLY A 286 2.02 -13.76 0.00
C GLY A 286 2.53 -12.31 0.06
N ILE A 287 2.31 -11.60 1.18
CA ILE A 287 2.69 -10.17 1.26
C ILE A 287 4.21 -9.97 1.20
N ILE A 288 4.99 -10.87 1.81
CA ILE A 288 6.45 -10.80 1.77
C ILE A 288 6.98 -11.05 0.35
N SER A 289 6.38 -11.99 -0.39
CA SER A 289 6.68 -12.22 -1.80
C SER A 289 6.43 -10.97 -2.64
N LEU A 290 5.31 -10.29 -2.39
CA LEU A 290 4.99 -9.03 -3.06
C LEU A 290 6.01 -7.93 -2.73
N GLU A 291 6.37 -7.76 -1.46
CA GLU A 291 7.41 -6.80 -1.03
C GLU A 291 8.74 -7.06 -1.72
N ASN A 292 9.18 -8.33 -1.79
CA ASN A 292 10.41 -8.71 -2.50
C ASN A 292 10.34 -8.38 -4.00
N LYS A 293 9.21 -8.63 -4.67
CA LYS A 293 9.03 -8.23 -6.08
C LYS A 293 9.09 -6.71 -6.25
N LEU A 294 8.48 -5.94 -5.34
CA LEU A 294 8.54 -4.47 -5.36
C LEU A 294 9.95 -3.91 -5.15
N ILE A 295 10.81 -4.61 -4.40
CA ILE A 295 12.22 -4.24 -4.22
C ILE A 295 13.03 -4.47 -5.50
N THR A 296 12.73 -5.54 -6.24
CA THR A 296 13.53 -5.99 -7.39
C THR A 296 13.14 -5.40 -8.75
N ILE A 297 12.00 -4.76 -8.85
CA ILE A 297 11.54 -4.06 -10.10
C ILE A 297 12.40 -2.82 -10.43
#